data_8bd2c954baec14b65ddd49e7a834abc6
#
_entry.id   8bd2c954baec14b65ddd49e7a834abc6
#
_cell.length_a   1.000
_cell.length_b   1.000
_cell.length_c   1.000
_cell.angle_alpha   90.00
_cell.angle_beta   90.00
_cell.angle_gamma   90.00
#
_symmetry.space_group_name_H-M   'P 1'
#
loop_
_entity.id
_entity.type
_entity.pdbx_description
1 polymer ?
#
loop_
_entity_poly.entity_id
_entity_poly.type
_entity_poly.pdbx_seq_one_letter_code
_entity_poly.pdbx_strand_id
1 'polypeptide(L)'
;MKAFITGITGQDGSYLAEFLLGKGYEVHGLIRRASTLNTARIDHLYRDFHDPAARVFLHYGDLSVSGQLTDLLYDIRPDEIYHLGAQSHVRVSFDMPEYTGDVTALGTLRLLEALRKTGIPARFYQASSSEMFGAAPPPQNESTPFRPRSPYAAAKVYAHHMVCNYRDAYGLFACNGILFNHESPRRGETFVTRKITRAATRIKLGLADKLYLGNLDAKRDWGFAGDYVEAMWLMLQQDEADDYVIATGQTHSVREFAKQVFGTLGLDFEKSVVIDPRYFRPTEVDILLGDAGKARRVLGWQPKVDFDALIAMMVEADLDLAGREKTLMEAGYVMAGDSQRN
;
A
#
# COMPACT_ATOMS: atom_id res chain seq x y z
N MET A 1 17.41 16.45 5.37
CA MET A 1 17.08 15.80 4.09
C MET A 1 15.60 16.03 3.79
N LYS A 2 15.26 16.16 2.50
CA LYS A 2 13.89 16.33 2.01
C LYS A 2 13.41 15.07 1.30
N ALA A 3 12.26 14.56 1.70
CA ALA A 3 11.62 13.42 1.04
C ALA A 3 10.35 13.88 0.32
N PHE A 4 10.18 13.46 -0.93
CA PHE A 4 8.95 13.65 -1.70
C PHE A 4 8.19 12.33 -1.81
N ILE A 5 6.95 12.28 -1.30
CA ILE A 5 6.12 11.08 -1.24
C ILE A 5 4.88 11.26 -2.09
N THR A 6 4.73 10.50 -3.17
CA THR A 6 3.46 10.36 -3.85
C THR A 6 2.62 9.27 -3.15
N GLY A 7 1.31 9.50 -3.00
CA GLY A 7 0.47 8.57 -2.26
C GLY A 7 0.60 8.65 -0.74
N ILE A 8 1.04 9.80 -0.21
CA ILE A 8 1.24 10.05 1.23
C ILE A 8 -0.01 9.77 2.08
N THR A 9 -1.20 9.96 1.54
CA THR A 9 -2.48 9.69 2.25
C THR A 9 -2.88 8.22 2.29
N GLY A 10 -2.11 7.35 1.64
CA GLY A 10 -2.30 5.90 1.68
C GLY A 10 -1.79 5.27 2.98
N GLN A 11 -1.98 3.95 3.12
CA GLN A 11 -1.41 3.19 4.24
C GLN A 11 0.10 3.41 4.35
N ASP A 12 0.83 3.01 3.33
CA ASP A 12 2.30 3.04 3.34
C ASP A 12 2.84 4.46 3.41
N GLY A 13 2.23 5.40 2.67
CA GLY A 13 2.63 6.80 2.70
C GLY A 13 2.52 7.42 4.09
N SER A 14 1.50 7.07 4.87
CA SER A 14 1.33 7.57 6.23
C SER A 14 2.35 7.00 7.22
N TYR A 15 2.66 5.69 7.13
CA TYR A 15 3.72 5.09 7.95
C TYR A 15 5.10 5.59 7.55
N LEU A 16 5.36 5.73 6.25
CA LEU A 16 6.63 6.26 5.75
C LEU A 16 6.85 7.71 6.19
N ALA A 17 5.81 8.55 6.13
CA ALA A 17 5.90 9.92 6.60
C ALA A 17 6.27 9.99 8.10
N GLU A 18 5.63 9.20 8.96
CA GLU A 18 5.99 9.09 10.38
C GLU A 18 7.44 8.62 10.57
N PHE A 19 7.82 7.57 9.86
CA PHE A 19 9.16 7.00 9.93
C PHE A 19 10.24 8.01 9.54
N LEU A 20 10.05 8.74 8.44
CA LEU A 20 10.99 9.75 7.97
C LEU A 20 11.04 10.98 8.87
N LEU A 21 9.90 11.42 9.41
CA LEU A 21 9.86 12.49 10.42
C LEU A 21 10.67 12.10 11.67
N GLY A 22 10.54 10.85 12.13
CA GLY A 22 11.32 10.29 13.23
C GLY A 22 12.84 10.29 12.96
N LYS A 23 13.23 10.23 11.68
CA LYS A 23 14.63 10.35 11.24
C LYS A 23 15.07 11.80 10.98
N GLY A 24 14.19 12.78 11.20
CA GLY A 24 14.52 14.20 11.05
C GLY A 24 14.39 14.76 9.63
N TYR A 25 13.69 14.05 8.74
CA TYR A 25 13.40 14.56 7.39
C TYR A 25 12.34 15.67 7.41
N GLU A 26 12.39 16.50 6.38
CA GLU A 26 11.29 17.32 5.90
C GLU A 26 10.52 16.49 4.85
N VAL A 27 9.21 16.34 5.03
CA VAL A 27 8.38 15.46 4.21
C VAL A 27 7.43 16.29 3.34
N HIS A 28 7.55 16.15 2.04
CA HIS A 28 6.68 16.75 1.04
C HIS A 28 5.76 15.68 0.44
N GLY A 29 4.44 15.83 0.58
CA GLY A 29 3.46 14.86 0.11
C GLY A 29 2.67 15.34 -1.09
N LEU A 30 2.58 14.52 -2.15
CA LEU A 30 1.66 14.78 -3.25
C LEU A 30 0.27 14.27 -2.90
N ILE A 31 -0.72 15.17 -2.95
CA ILE A 31 -2.14 14.84 -2.75
C ILE A 31 -2.96 15.28 -3.97
N ARG A 32 -3.95 14.49 -4.34
CA ARG A 32 -4.89 14.88 -5.39
C ARG A 32 -5.88 15.90 -4.86
N ARG A 33 -6.21 16.89 -5.68
CA ARG A 33 -7.28 17.83 -5.34
C ARG A 33 -8.64 17.15 -5.45
N ALA A 34 -9.37 17.10 -4.35
CA ALA A 34 -10.71 16.57 -4.26
C ALA A 34 -11.59 17.56 -3.48
N SER A 35 -12.91 17.46 -3.66
CA SER A 35 -13.87 18.27 -2.90
C SER A 35 -13.97 17.87 -1.43
N THR A 36 -13.54 16.65 -1.10
CA THR A 36 -13.45 16.13 0.27
C THR A 36 -12.00 15.82 0.61
N LEU A 37 -11.60 16.11 1.84
CA LEU A 37 -10.25 15.77 2.32
C LEU A 37 -10.11 14.25 2.48
N ASN A 38 -8.98 13.71 2.03
CA ASN A 38 -8.62 12.31 2.19
C ASN A 38 -7.28 12.20 2.94
N THR A 39 -7.17 12.94 4.04
CA THR A 39 -5.93 13.09 4.82
C THR A 39 -5.97 12.41 6.19
N ALA A 40 -7.08 11.78 6.56
CA ALA A 40 -7.32 11.22 7.89
C ALA A 40 -6.18 10.35 8.45
N ARG A 41 -5.37 9.69 7.58
CA ARG A 41 -4.22 8.89 8.01
C ARG A 41 -2.99 9.71 8.37
N ILE A 42 -2.96 10.99 8.01
CA ILE A 42 -1.82 11.91 8.21
C ILE A 42 -2.20 13.19 8.97
N ASP A 43 -3.48 13.38 9.34
CA ASP A 43 -3.93 14.60 10.02
C ASP A 43 -3.17 14.86 11.32
N HIS A 44 -2.80 13.80 12.04
CA HIS A 44 -2.01 13.89 13.28
C HIS A 44 -0.55 14.34 13.06
N LEU A 45 -0.05 14.31 11.82
CA LEU A 45 1.28 14.78 11.43
C LEU A 45 1.27 16.23 10.96
N TYR A 46 0.08 16.73 10.58
CA TYR A 46 -0.06 18.06 10.02
C TYR A 46 0.09 19.12 11.10
N ARG A 47 0.89 20.13 10.78
CA ARG A 47 0.96 21.40 11.51
C ARG A 47 0.73 22.54 10.54
N ASP A 48 0.18 23.63 11.01
CA ASP A 48 0.03 24.83 10.19
C ASP A 48 1.40 25.24 9.65
N PHE A 49 1.47 25.63 8.37
CA PHE A 49 2.74 26.00 7.71
C PHE A 49 3.40 27.24 8.30
N HIS A 50 2.68 28.05 9.10
CA HIS A 50 3.26 29.15 9.88
C HIS A 50 3.95 28.68 11.16
N ASP A 51 3.76 27.41 11.58
CA ASP A 51 4.49 26.84 12.70
C ASP A 51 5.94 26.55 12.26
N PRO A 52 6.96 27.18 12.88
CA PRO A 52 8.36 26.90 12.53
C PRO A 52 8.79 25.45 12.76
N ALA A 53 8.01 24.67 13.50
CA ALA A 53 8.22 23.25 13.70
C ALA A 53 7.51 22.37 12.66
N ALA A 54 6.79 22.96 11.68
CA ALA A 54 6.17 22.22 10.60
C ALA A 54 7.24 21.52 9.74
N ARG A 55 7.06 20.21 9.53
CA ARG A 55 7.95 19.38 8.70
C ARG A 55 7.21 18.55 7.68
N VAL A 56 5.89 18.69 7.60
CA VAL A 56 5.04 18.03 6.59
C VAL A 56 4.39 19.10 5.74
N PHE A 57 4.65 19.04 4.44
CA PHE A 57 4.13 19.99 3.45
C PHE A 57 3.34 19.23 2.39
N LEU A 58 2.08 19.57 2.21
CA LEU A 58 1.20 18.92 1.24
C LEU A 58 1.07 19.76 -0.02
N HIS A 59 1.30 19.14 -1.17
CA HIS A 59 1.23 19.77 -2.48
C HIS A 59 0.12 19.12 -3.30
N TYR A 60 -0.73 19.96 -3.91
CA TYR A 60 -1.73 19.46 -4.85
C TYR A 60 -1.08 19.09 -6.17
N GLY A 61 -1.41 17.91 -6.69
CA GLY A 61 -0.96 17.45 -8.00
C GLY A 61 -1.53 16.11 -8.38
N ASP A 62 -1.35 15.74 -9.64
CA ASP A 62 -1.82 14.46 -10.18
C ASP A 62 -0.73 13.79 -11.02
N LEU A 63 -0.60 12.47 -10.89
CA LEU A 63 0.34 11.64 -11.66
C LEU A 63 0.04 11.63 -13.17
N SER A 64 -1.14 12.08 -13.57
CA SER A 64 -1.50 12.25 -14.98
C SER A 64 -0.98 13.56 -15.60
N VAL A 65 -0.41 14.50 -14.82
CA VAL A 65 -0.02 15.84 -15.26
C VAL A 65 1.50 16.04 -15.17
N SER A 66 2.20 15.80 -16.27
CA SER A 66 3.69 15.85 -16.33
C SER A 66 4.29 17.20 -15.93
N GLY A 67 3.73 18.31 -16.42
CA GLY A 67 4.25 19.66 -16.13
C GLY A 67 4.26 19.96 -14.64
N GLN A 68 3.14 19.68 -13.98
CA GLN A 68 2.99 19.91 -12.54
C GLN A 68 3.99 19.08 -11.70
N LEU A 69 4.28 17.84 -12.09
CA LEU A 69 5.28 17.01 -11.41
C LEU A 69 6.69 17.60 -11.58
N THR A 70 7.00 18.12 -12.76
CA THR A 70 8.29 18.79 -13.04
C THR A 70 8.45 20.04 -12.20
N ASP A 71 7.44 20.90 -12.15
CA ASP A 71 7.45 22.13 -11.36
C ASP A 71 7.62 21.83 -9.87
N LEU A 72 6.88 20.85 -9.34
CA LEU A 72 6.99 20.44 -7.94
C LEU A 72 8.39 19.93 -7.60
N LEU A 73 8.99 19.09 -8.43
CA LEU A 73 10.35 18.62 -8.18
C LEU A 73 11.36 19.75 -8.23
N TYR A 74 11.19 20.69 -9.17
CA TYR A 74 12.07 21.85 -9.28
C TYR A 74 12.01 22.74 -8.04
N ASP A 75 10.82 22.98 -7.50
CA ASP A 75 10.60 23.85 -6.33
C ASP A 75 11.05 23.16 -5.02
N ILE A 76 10.73 21.86 -4.84
CA ILE A 76 11.04 21.12 -3.61
C ILE A 76 12.52 20.76 -3.54
N ARG A 77 13.10 20.31 -4.66
CA ARG A 77 14.47 19.75 -4.77
C ARG A 77 14.69 18.65 -3.73
N PRO A 78 13.92 17.54 -3.79
CA PRO A 78 14.04 16.47 -2.82
C PRO A 78 15.39 15.75 -2.91
N ASP A 79 15.86 15.22 -1.78
CA ASP A 79 16.99 14.29 -1.72
C ASP A 79 16.54 12.86 -2.07
N GLU A 80 15.31 12.52 -1.70
CA GLU A 80 14.71 11.20 -1.90
C GLU A 80 13.26 11.31 -2.39
N ILE A 81 12.90 10.44 -3.34
CA ILE A 81 11.54 10.35 -3.89
C ILE A 81 11.00 8.96 -3.63
N TYR A 82 9.86 8.88 -2.95
CA TYR A 82 9.14 7.63 -2.67
C TYR A 82 7.84 7.61 -3.49
N HIS A 83 7.85 6.85 -4.58
CA HIS A 83 6.70 6.75 -5.47
C HIS A 83 5.79 5.61 -5.07
N LEU A 84 4.79 5.93 -4.23
CA LEU A 84 3.76 5.00 -3.74
C LEU A 84 2.40 5.22 -4.41
N GLY A 85 2.22 6.33 -5.10
CA GLY A 85 0.97 6.72 -5.75
C GLY A 85 0.60 5.77 -6.89
N ALA A 86 -0.58 5.16 -6.82
CA ALA A 86 -1.12 4.26 -7.83
C ALA A 86 -2.64 4.09 -7.68
N GLN A 87 -3.31 3.58 -8.72
CA GLN A 87 -4.58 2.87 -8.54
C GLN A 87 -4.25 1.45 -8.09
N SER A 88 -4.32 1.17 -6.78
CA SER A 88 -3.75 -0.04 -6.17
C SER A 88 -4.74 -1.19 -5.95
N HIS A 89 -6.05 -0.98 -6.20
CA HIS A 89 -7.05 -2.00 -5.98
C HIS A 89 -7.17 -2.92 -7.20
N VAL A 90 -6.69 -4.16 -7.08
CA VAL A 90 -6.61 -5.13 -8.19
C VAL A 90 -7.97 -5.35 -8.85
N ARG A 91 -9.06 -5.55 -8.08
CA ARG A 91 -10.39 -5.78 -8.66
C ARG A 91 -10.86 -4.57 -9.49
N VAL A 92 -10.67 -3.36 -8.97
CA VAL A 92 -11.04 -2.11 -9.67
C VAL A 92 -10.27 -1.94 -10.98
N SER A 93 -9.05 -2.49 -11.09
CA SER A 93 -8.27 -2.39 -12.33
C SER A 93 -8.94 -3.09 -13.53
N PHE A 94 -9.80 -4.09 -13.29
CA PHE A 94 -10.59 -4.72 -14.35
C PHE A 94 -11.74 -3.83 -14.83
N ASP A 95 -12.27 -3.00 -13.94
CA ASP A 95 -13.37 -2.09 -14.25
C ASP A 95 -12.85 -0.77 -14.88
N MET A 96 -11.61 -0.37 -14.55
CA MET A 96 -10.97 0.88 -14.98
C MET A 96 -9.53 0.64 -15.49
N PRO A 97 -9.32 -0.17 -16.54
CA PRO A 97 -7.98 -0.57 -16.99
C PRO A 97 -7.17 0.61 -17.55
N GLU A 98 -7.79 1.52 -18.29
CA GLU A 98 -7.13 2.70 -18.88
C GLU A 98 -6.64 3.64 -17.79
N TYR A 99 -7.48 3.99 -16.84
CA TYR A 99 -7.10 4.82 -15.70
C TYR A 99 -5.97 4.18 -14.87
N THR A 100 -6.06 2.86 -14.66
CA THR A 100 -5.02 2.10 -13.96
C THR A 100 -3.68 2.17 -14.70
N GLY A 101 -3.70 2.01 -16.03
CA GLY A 101 -2.51 2.14 -16.87
C GLY A 101 -1.94 3.55 -16.85
N ASP A 102 -2.79 4.57 -16.99
CA ASP A 102 -2.37 5.97 -17.02
C ASP A 102 -1.71 6.41 -15.70
N VAL A 103 -2.37 6.16 -14.57
CA VAL A 103 -1.86 6.61 -13.27
C VAL A 103 -0.70 5.74 -12.77
N THR A 104 -0.77 4.41 -12.93
CA THR A 104 0.21 3.50 -12.34
C THR A 104 1.44 3.30 -13.23
N ALA A 105 1.25 3.10 -14.54
CA ALA A 105 2.35 2.89 -15.47
C ALA A 105 2.92 4.22 -15.98
N LEU A 106 2.11 5.02 -16.65
CA LEU A 106 2.57 6.29 -17.22
C LEU A 106 2.85 7.34 -16.13
N GLY A 107 2.17 7.29 -14.98
CA GLY A 107 2.48 8.14 -13.84
C GLY A 107 3.92 7.96 -13.34
N THR A 108 4.39 6.70 -13.25
CA THR A 108 5.79 6.40 -12.92
C THR A 108 6.75 6.98 -13.98
N LEU A 109 6.46 6.77 -15.27
CA LEU A 109 7.27 7.33 -16.35
C LEU A 109 7.33 8.85 -16.29
N ARG A 110 6.21 9.53 -16.05
CA ARG A 110 6.15 10.99 -15.94
C ARG A 110 7.04 11.51 -14.80
N LEU A 111 7.07 10.82 -13.68
CA LEU A 111 7.88 11.21 -12.54
C LEU A 111 9.37 10.97 -12.79
N LEU A 112 9.74 9.85 -13.43
CA LEU A 112 11.12 9.57 -13.87
C LEU A 112 11.60 10.62 -14.89
N GLU A 113 10.76 10.99 -15.87
CA GLU A 113 11.07 12.05 -16.83
C GLU A 113 11.20 13.42 -16.17
N ALA A 114 10.36 13.74 -15.20
CA ALA A 114 10.48 14.97 -14.44
C ALA A 114 11.82 15.02 -13.67
N LEU A 115 12.19 13.92 -13.02
CA LEU A 115 13.46 13.80 -12.31
C LEU A 115 14.65 13.96 -13.28
N ARG A 116 14.64 13.24 -14.39
CA ARG A 116 15.70 13.31 -15.42
C ARG A 116 15.85 14.72 -16.01
N LYS A 117 14.74 15.39 -16.33
CA LYS A 117 14.73 16.72 -16.93
C LYS A 117 15.16 17.83 -15.96
N THR A 118 14.83 17.71 -14.69
CA THR A 118 15.26 18.69 -13.68
C THR A 118 16.74 18.55 -13.31
N GLY A 119 17.35 17.39 -13.56
CA GLY A 119 18.73 17.10 -13.20
C GLY A 119 18.98 17.07 -11.68
N ILE A 120 17.93 16.92 -10.88
CA ILE A 120 18.05 16.83 -9.42
C ILE A 120 18.63 15.47 -9.06
N PRO A 121 19.69 15.38 -8.23
CA PRO A 121 20.34 14.12 -7.89
C PRO A 121 19.58 13.37 -6.78
N ALA A 122 18.25 13.27 -6.90
CA ALA A 122 17.43 12.56 -5.92
C ALA A 122 17.50 11.05 -6.13
N ARG A 123 17.51 10.30 -5.02
CA ARG A 123 17.34 8.85 -5.03
C ARG A 123 15.86 8.51 -5.17
N PHE A 124 15.54 7.57 -6.03
CA PHE A 124 14.17 7.25 -6.41
C PHE A 124 13.78 5.83 -5.98
N TYR A 125 12.70 5.70 -5.23
CA TYR A 125 12.08 4.44 -4.86
C TYR A 125 10.75 4.26 -5.60
N GLN A 126 10.57 3.11 -6.24
CA GLN A 126 9.33 2.65 -6.86
C GLN A 126 8.68 1.55 -6.03
N ALA A 127 7.44 1.75 -5.61
CA ALA A 127 6.61 0.67 -5.08
C ALA A 127 6.15 -0.24 -6.21
N SER A 128 6.90 -1.32 -6.42
CA SER A 128 6.51 -2.45 -7.26
C SER A 128 5.61 -3.41 -6.47
N SER A 129 5.23 -4.56 -7.02
CA SER A 129 4.21 -5.42 -6.42
C SER A 129 4.45 -6.90 -6.71
N SER A 130 4.19 -7.76 -5.74
CA SER A 130 4.17 -9.22 -5.93
C SER A 130 3.12 -9.68 -6.95
N GLU A 131 2.06 -8.89 -7.20
CA GLU A 131 1.07 -9.18 -8.24
C GLU A 131 1.70 -9.25 -9.65
N MET A 132 2.89 -8.66 -9.86
CA MET A 132 3.64 -8.78 -11.12
C MET A 132 4.05 -10.23 -11.40
N PHE A 133 4.34 -11.02 -10.38
CA PHE A 133 4.67 -12.45 -10.52
C PHE A 133 3.47 -13.26 -11.03
N GLY A 134 2.26 -12.91 -10.61
CA GLY A 134 1.01 -13.49 -11.12
C GLY A 134 1.00 -15.01 -11.09
N ALA A 135 1.09 -15.65 -12.28
CA ALA A 135 1.07 -17.11 -12.44
C ALA A 135 2.46 -17.78 -12.32
N ALA A 136 3.50 -17.05 -11.93
CA ALA A 136 4.83 -17.65 -11.73
C ALA A 136 4.83 -18.54 -10.47
N PRO A 137 5.51 -19.71 -10.51
CA PRO A 137 5.54 -20.60 -9.36
C PRO A 137 6.26 -19.99 -8.15
N PRO A 138 5.78 -20.26 -6.92
CA PRO A 138 6.44 -19.83 -5.70
C PRO A 138 7.63 -20.78 -5.33
N PRO A 139 8.58 -20.32 -4.48
CA PRO A 139 8.72 -18.97 -3.96
C PRO A 139 9.23 -18.01 -5.06
N GLN A 140 8.74 -16.75 -5.03
CA GLN A 140 9.15 -15.74 -6.01
C GLN A 140 10.23 -14.83 -5.42
N ASN A 141 11.25 -14.53 -6.24
CA ASN A 141 12.35 -13.62 -5.91
C ASN A 141 12.66 -12.70 -7.11
N GLU A 142 13.73 -11.92 -7.00
CA GLU A 142 14.12 -10.92 -8.00
C GLU A 142 14.44 -11.51 -9.39
N SER A 143 14.80 -12.80 -9.46
CA SER A 143 15.08 -13.50 -10.73
C SER A 143 13.85 -14.20 -11.34
N THR A 144 12.72 -14.22 -10.64
CA THR A 144 11.50 -14.89 -11.09
C THR A 144 10.83 -14.07 -12.21
N PRO A 145 10.56 -14.66 -13.38
CA PRO A 145 9.89 -13.95 -14.48
C PRO A 145 8.49 -13.47 -14.12
N PHE A 146 8.14 -12.25 -14.51
CA PHE A 146 6.81 -11.72 -14.31
C PHE A 146 5.78 -12.37 -15.24
N ARG A 147 4.61 -12.74 -14.68
CA ARG A 147 3.47 -13.33 -15.40
C ARG A 147 2.15 -12.70 -14.90
N PRO A 148 1.96 -11.38 -15.14
CA PRO A 148 0.85 -10.64 -14.55
C PRO A 148 -0.52 -11.20 -14.94
N ARG A 149 -1.48 -11.11 -14.00
CA ARG A 149 -2.85 -11.65 -14.15
C ARG A 149 -3.93 -10.57 -13.97
N SER A 150 -3.55 -9.28 -14.03
CA SER A 150 -4.49 -8.17 -13.93
C SER A 150 -3.96 -6.92 -14.63
N PRO A 151 -4.83 -5.98 -15.04
CA PRO A 151 -4.39 -4.68 -15.57
C PRO A 151 -3.48 -3.92 -14.60
N TYR A 152 -3.75 -4.01 -13.29
CA TYR A 152 -2.89 -3.45 -12.24
C TYR A 152 -1.48 -4.07 -12.29
N ALA A 153 -1.40 -5.39 -12.32
CA ALA A 153 -0.12 -6.09 -12.36
C ALA A 153 0.68 -5.75 -13.65
N ALA A 154 0.01 -5.69 -14.79
CA ALA A 154 0.63 -5.30 -16.06
C ALA A 154 1.17 -3.85 -16.02
N ALA A 155 0.41 -2.92 -15.42
CA ALA A 155 0.85 -1.54 -15.21
C ALA A 155 2.07 -1.45 -14.28
N LYS A 156 2.13 -2.27 -13.22
CA LYS A 156 3.28 -2.37 -12.31
C LYS A 156 4.51 -2.99 -12.99
N VAL A 157 4.34 -3.97 -13.88
CA VAL A 157 5.45 -4.53 -14.70
C VAL A 157 6.04 -3.45 -15.60
N TYR A 158 5.21 -2.65 -16.29
CA TYR A 158 5.70 -1.52 -17.07
C TYR A 158 6.50 -0.54 -16.21
N ALA A 159 5.93 -0.11 -15.08
CA ALA A 159 6.59 0.82 -14.15
C ALA A 159 7.94 0.29 -13.66
N HIS A 160 8.00 -0.97 -13.26
CA HIS A 160 9.22 -1.65 -12.82
C HIS A 160 10.32 -1.61 -13.91
N HIS A 161 9.99 -2.02 -15.13
CA HIS A 161 10.97 -2.01 -16.22
C HIS A 161 11.40 -0.59 -16.62
N MET A 162 10.53 0.41 -16.51
CA MET A 162 10.94 1.80 -16.74
C MET A 162 11.95 2.26 -15.70
N VAL A 163 11.80 1.89 -14.43
CA VAL A 163 12.80 2.19 -13.39
C VAL A 163 14.14 1.55 -13.71
N CYS A 164 14.17 0.25 -14.06
CA CYS A 164 15.41 -0.42 -14.49
C CYS A 164 16.04 0.28 -15.70
N ASN A 165 15.23 0.60 -16.71
CA ASN A 165 15.72 1.28 -17.91
C ASN A 165 16.31 2.67 -17.61
N TYR A 166 15.67 3.45 -16.72
CA TYR A 166 16.19 4.78 -16.36
C TYR A 166 17.45 4.71 -15.48
N ARG A 167 17.57 3.68 -14.66
CA ARG A 167 18.82 3.37 -13.96
C ARG A 167 19.96 3.07 -14.92
N ASP A 168 19.72 2.18 -15.88
CA ASP A 168 20.74 1.69 -16.80
C ASP A 168 21.11 2.73 -17.88
N ALA A 169 20.12 3.42 -18.46
CA ALA A 169 20.32 4.33 -19.58
C ALA A 169 20.76 5.73 -19.16
N TYR A 170 20.32 6.20 -18.00
CA TYR A 170 20.56 7.59 -17.55
C TYR A 170 21.32 7.71 -16.24
N GLY A 171 21.71 6.61 -15.62
CA GLY A 171 22.45 6.60 -14.37
C GLY A 171 21.65 7.14 -13.17
N LEU A 172 20.32 7.09 -13.22
CA LEU A 172 19.52 7.50 -12.08
C LEU A 172 19.67 6.49 -10.94
N PHE A 173 19.86 6.96 -9.72
CA PHE A 173 19.75 6.09 -8.55
C PHE A 173 18.26 5.75 -8.33
N ALA A 174 17.82 4.62 -8.89
CA ALA A 174 16.42 4.22 -8.88
C ALA A 174 16.25 2.74 -8.51
N CYS A 175 15.49 2.47 -7.43
CA CYS A 175 15.24 1.15 -6.86
C CYS A 175 13.79 0.72 -7.03
N ASN A 176 13.56 -0.58 -7.25
CA ASN A 176 12.23 -1.18 -7.14
C ASN A 176 12.10 -2.01 -5.87
N GLY A 177 11.12 -1.72 -5.02
CA GLY A 177 10.71 -2.62 -3.95
C GLY A 177 9.56 -3.52 -4.44
N ILE A 178 9.81 -4.80 -4.67
CA ILE A 178 8.79 -5.77 -5.06
C ILE A 178 8.10 -6.25 -3.80
N LEU A 179 7.10 -5.48 -3.37
CA LEU A 179 6.44 -5.70 -2.10
C LEU A 179 5.39 -6.80 -2.19
N PHE A 180 5.46 -7.77 -1.29
CA PHE A 180 4.37 -8.69 -1.03
C PHE A 180 3.27 -8.00 -0.22
N ASN A 181 2.15 -8.68 -0.02
CA ASN A 181 1.02 -8.06 0.64
C ASN A 181 1.41 -7.59 2.05
N HIS A 182 1.09 -6.35 2.37
CA HIS A 182 1.38 -5.79 3.69
C HIS A 182 0.19 -4.98 4.18
N GLU A 183 -0.12 -5.21 5.43
CA GLU A 183 -1.38 -4.85 6.03
C GLU A 183 -1.16 -4.04 7.32
N SER A 184 -2.19 -3.39 7.78
CA SER A 184 -2.17 -2.64 9.04
C SER A 184 -3.56 -2.16 9.42
N PRO A 185 -3.73 -1.55 10.61
CA PRO A 185 -4.93 -0.78 10.96
C PRO A 185 -5.28 0.37 10.01
N ARG A 186 -4.32 0.81 9.16
CA ARG A 186 -4.52 1.87 8.15
C ARG A 186 -4.82 1.33 6.76
N ARG A 187 -4.93 0.02 6.59
CA ARG A 187 -5.31 -0.57 5.29
C ARG A 187 -6.67 -0.05 4.82
N GLY A 188 -6.85 0.11 3.52
CA GLY A 188 -8.16 0.48 2.97
C GLY A 188 -9.20 -0.61 3.27
N GLU A 189 -10.41 -0.23 3.69
CA GLU A 189 -11.46 -1.16 4.15
C GLU A 189 -12.00 -2.10 3.05
N THR A 190 -11.77 -1.78 1.79
CA THR A 190 -12.14 -2.62 0.65
C THR A 190 -11.17 -3.76 0.36
N PHE A 191 -9.97 -3.74 0.95
CA PHE A 191 -9.00 -4.84 0.85
C PHE A 191 -9.39 -5.99 1.79
N VAL A 192 -9.17 -7.22 1.33
CA VAL A 192 -9.71 -8.43 1.93
C VAL A 192 -9.43 -8.56 3.44
N THR A 193 -8.22 -8.29 3.87
CA THR A 193 -7.81 -8.37 5.28
C THR A 193 -8.58 -7.38 6.14
N ARG A 194 -8.58 -6.08 5.75
CA ARG A 194 -9.31 -5.06 6.48
C ARG A 194 -10.82 -5.24 6.38
N LYS A 195 -11.33 -5.71 5.23
CA LYS A 195 -12.75 -6.09 5.08
C LYS A 195 -13.15 -7.15 6.09
N ILE A 196 -12.29 -8.16 6.34
CA ILE A 196 -12.54 -9.22 7.31
C ILE A 196 -12.54 -8.67 8.73
N THR A 197 -11.52 -7.92 9.15
CA THR A 197 -11.41 -7.40 10.52
C THR A 197 -12.53 -6.40 10.83
N ARG A 198 -12.86 -5.50 9.90
CA ARG A 198 -13.98 -4.56 10.01
C ARG A 198 -15.33 -5.26 10.16
N ALA A 199 -15.61 -6.26 9.30
CA ALA A 199 -16.87 -6.99 9.35
C ALA A 199 -16.99 -7.83 10.64
N ALA A 200 -15.93 -8.54 11.03
CA ALA A 200 -15.93 -9.38 12.23
C ALA A 200 -16.16 -8.56 13.51
N THR A 201 -15.52 -7.41 13.65
CA THR A 201 -15.70 -6.51 14.81
C THR A 201 -17.10 -5.89 14.85
N ARG A 202 -17.66 -5.52 13.69
CA ARG A 202 -19.06 -5.05 13.58
C ARG A 202 -20.06 -6.16 13.94
N ILE A 203 -19.82 -7.40 13.48
CA ILE A 203 -20.64 -8.57 13.86
C ILE A 203 -20.57 -8.80 15.38
N LYS A 204 -19.38 -8.72 15.97
CA LYS A 204 -19.17 -8.85 17.42
C LYS A 204 -20.00 -7.87 18.24
N LEU A 205 -20.17 -6.65 17.75
CA LEU A 205 -20.91 -5.58 18.43
C LEU A 205 -22.39 -5.49 18.01
N GLY A 206 -22.87 -6.40 17.14
CA GLY A 206 -24.25 -6.42 16.67
C GLY A 206 -24.59 -5.34 15.64
N LEU A 207 -23.57 -4.79 14.95
CA LEU A 207 -23.72 -3.77 13.90
C LEU A 207 -23.82 -4.37 12.48
N ALA A 208 -23.59 -5.67 12.35
CA ALA A 208 -23.71 -6.42 11.10
C ALA A 208 -23.96 -7.91 11.42
N ASP A 209 -24.52 -8.66 10.45
CA ASP A 209 -24.86 -10.07 10.63
C ASP A 209 -23.93 -11.01 9.85
N LYS A 210 -23.48 -10.60 8.67
CA LYS A 210 -22.73 -11.44 7.73
C LYS A 210 -21.55 -10.70 7.11
N LEU A 211 -20.55 -11.51 6.74
CA LEU A 211 -19.43 -11.11 5.90
C LEU A 211 -19.48 -11.88 4.57
N TYR A 212 -19.51 -11.16 3.45
CA TYR A 212 -19.48 -11.76 2.11
C TYR A 212 -18.08 -11.69 1.52
N LEU A 213 -17.53 -12.83 1.15
CA LEU A 213 -16.18 -12.98 0.57
C LEU A 213 -16.23 -13.75 -0.76
N GLY A 214 -15.18 -13.58 -1.58
CA GLY A 214 -14.98 -14.38 -2.79
C GLY A 214 -14.16 -15.64 -2.51
N ASN A 215 -13.03 -15.79 -3.23
CA ASN A 215 -12.13 -16.94 -3.11
C ASN A 215 -11.43 -16.96 -1.73
N LEU A 216 -11.76 -17.97 -0.93
CA LEU A 216 -11.18 -18.18 0.41
C LEU A 216 -9.85 -18.94 0.37
N ASP A 217 -9.54 -19.60 -0.74
CA ASP A 217 -8.42 -20.53 -0.82
C ASP A 217 -7.17 -19.90 -1.44
N ALA A 218 -7.29 -18.67 -1.97
CA ALA A 218 -6.14 -17.87 -2.41
C ALA A 218 -5.18 -17.61 -1.26
N LYS A 219 -3.89 -17.85 -1.50
CA LYS A 219 -2.82 -17.71 -0.50
C LYS A 219 -1.96 -16.48 -0.75
N ARG A 220 -1.65 -15.76 0.30
CA ARG A 220 -0.82 -14.54 0.25
C ARG A 220 0.21 -14.56 1.38
N ASP A 221 1.35 -13.97 1.09
CA ASP A 221 2.36 -13.62 2.06
C ASP A 221 1.98 -12.23 2.61
N TRP A 222 1.55 -12.17 3.87
CA TRP A 222 1.11 -10.95 4.53
C TRP A 222 2.08 -10.50 5.61
N GLY A 223 2.60 -9.28 5.50
CA GLY A 223 3.42 -8.65 6.52
C GLY A 223 2.81 -7.35 7.06
N PHE A 224 3.51 -6.71 7.97
CA PHE A 224 3.11 -5.42 8.56
C PHE A 224 3.67 -4.25 7.74
N ALA A 225 2.82 -3.28 7.39
CA ALA A 225 3.21 -2.13 6.57
C ALA A 225 4.34 -1.28 7.20
N GLY A 226 4.40 -1.19 8.53
CA GLY A 226 5.47 -0.49 9.24
C GLY A 226 6.86 -1.10 9.02
N ASP A 227 6.94 -2.43 8.89
CA ASP A 227 8.21 -3.11 8.57
C ASP A 227 8.62 -2.84 7.12
N TYR A 228 7.64 -2.77 6.21
CA TYR A 228 7.90 -2.56 4.79
C TYR A 228 8.39 -1.15 4.47
N VAL A 229 7.91 -0.11 5.15
CA VAL A 229 8.41 1.25 4.92
C VAL A 229 9.86 1.43 5.38
N GLU A 230 10.31 0.68 6.39
CA GLU A 230 11.73 0.62 6.77
C GLU A 230 12.58 0.06 5.62
N ALA A 231 12.12 -1.00 4.94
CA ALA A 231 12.80 -1.54 3.76
C ALA A 231 12.89 -0.52 2.62
N MET A 232 11.83 0.25 2.37
CA MET A 232 11.82 1.31 1.34
C MET A 232 12.94 2.33 1.60
N TRP A 233 13.10 2.75 2.86
CA TRP A 233 14.16 3.67 3.25
C TRP A 233 15.54 3.02 3.13
N LEU A 234 15.73 1.79 3.62
CA LEU A 234 17.01 1.08 3.54
C LEU A 234 17.52 0.91 2.11
N MET A 235 16.63 0.68 1.13
CA MET A 235 17.00 0.59 -0.29
C MET A 235 17.64 1.88 -0.80
N LEU A 236 17.14 3.03 -0.37
CA LEU A 236 17.70 4.32 -0.77
C LEU A 236 18.95 4.73 0.03
N GLN A 237 19.37 3.96 1.04
CA GLN A 237 20.61 4.21 1.78
C GLN A 237 21.80 3.42 1.23
N GLN A 238 21.59 2.52 0.25
CA GLN A 238 22.65 1.72 -0.34
C GLN A 238 23.55 2.55 -1.27
N ASP A 239 24.77 2.07 -1.52
CA ASP A 239 25.70 2.72 -2.46
C ASP A 239 25.26 2.54 -3.91
N GLU A 240 24.64 1.40 -4.24
CA GLU A 240 24.14 1.07 -5.57
C GLU A 240 22.63 0.85 -5.57
N ALA A 241 21.98 1.31 -6.63
CA ALA A 241 20.55 1.13 -6.83
C ALA A 241 20.27 -0.29 -7.34
N ASP A 242 19.28 -0.96 -6.74
CA ASP A 242 18.91 -2.33 -7.12
C ASP A 242 17.44 -2.63 -6.80
N ASP A 243 16.97 -3.81 -7.17
CA ASP A 243 15.60 -4.27 -6.95
C ASP A 243 15.57 -5.31 -5.82
N TYR A 244 14.57 -5.24 -4.96
CA TYR A 244 14.47 -6.10 -3.78
C TYR A 244 13.07 -6.64 -3.58
N VAL A 245 12.95 -7.95 -3.36
CA VAL A 245 11.73 -8.58 -2.85
C VAL A 245 11.63 -8.37 -1.36
N ILE A 246 10.50 -7.85 -0.91
CA ILE A 246 10.17 -7.66 0.51
C ILE A 246 8.95 -8.51 0.83
N ALA A 247 9.16 -9.51 1.68
CA ALA A 247 8.19 -10.54 2.02
C ALA A 247 8.51 -11.16 3.39
N THR A 248 7.51 -11.77 4.03
CA THR A 248 7.71 -12.49 5.28
C THR A 248 8.32 -13.87 5.05
N GLY A 249 8.10 -14.47 3.88
CA GLY A 249 8.46 -15.84 3.57
C GLY A 249 7.45 -16.87 4.11
N GLN A 250 6.27 -16.42 4.52
CA GLN A 250 5.15 -17.27 4.96
C GLN A 250 3.89 -16.94 4.19
N THR A 251 3.10 -17.94 3.85
CA THR A 251 1.85 -17.73 3.11
C THR A 251 0.67 -18.35 3.83
N HIS A 252 -0.43 -17.61 3.89
CA HIS A 252 -1.67 -18.01 4.53
C HIS A 252 -2.84 -17.84 3.55
N SER A 253 -3.86 -18.66 3.67
CA SER A 253 -5.09 -18.50 2.89
C SER A 253 -5.99 -17.42 3.48
N VAL A 254 -6.87 -16.85 2.65
CA VAL A 254 -7.92 -15.93 3.12
C VAL A 254 -8.80 -16.61 4.18
N ARG A 255 -9.03 -17.93 4.03
CA ARG A 255 -9.77 -18.76 4.99
C ARG A 255 -9.07 -18.80 6.36
N GLU A 256 -7.76 -19.06 6.39
CA GLU A 256 -6.97 -19.08 7.62
C GLU A 256 -7.02 -17.73 8.32
N PHE A 257 -6.79 -16.64 7.58
CA PHE A 257 -6.87 -15.27 8.11
C PHE A 257 -8.26 -15.01 8.72
N ALA A 258 -9.33 -15.31 7.99
CA ALA A 258 -10.69 -15.07 8.47
C ALA A 258 -11.03 -15.92 9.70
N LYS A 259 -10.70 -17.23 9.69
CA LYS A 259 -10.93 -18.10 10.83
C LYS A 259 -10.22 -17.61 12.09
N GLN A 260 -9.00 -17.14 11.96
CA GLN A 260 -8.24 -16.62 13.09
C GLN A 260 -8.85 -15.32 13.63
N VAL A 261 -9.23 -14.36 12.76
CA VAL A 261 -9.92 -13.13 13.17
C VAL A 261 -11.22 -13.43 13.91
N PHE A 262 -12.05 -14.33 13.38
CA PHE A 262 -13.32 -14.72 14.01
C PHE A 262 -13.10 -15.45 15.33
N GLY A 263 -12.09 -16.34 15.38
CA GLY A 263 -11.69 -17.03 16.62
C GLY A 263 -11.22 -16.08 17.71
N THR A 264 -10.41 -15.07 17.39
CA THR A 264 -9.96 -14.02 18.34
C THR A 264 -11.15 -13.29 18.98
N LEU A 265 -12.23 -13.09 18.22
CA LEU A 265 -13.44 -12.43 18.71
C LEU A 265 -14.46 -13.38 19.34
N GLY A 266 -14.19 -14.69 19.37
CA GLY A 266 -15.14 -15.70 19.88
C GLY A 266 -16.39 -15.84 19.00
N LEU A 267 -16.25 -15.63 17.67
CA LEU A 267 -17.32 -15.71 16.69
C LEU A 267 -17.24 -17.03 15.90
N ASP A 268 -18.40 -17.55 15.49
CA ASP A 268 -18.49 -18.71 14.60
C ASP A 268 -18.31 -18.29 13.14
N PHE A 269 -17.15 -18.65 12.56
CA PHE A 269 -16.82 -18.37 11.17
C PHE A 269 -17.86 -18.94 10.19
N GLU A 270 -18.24 -20.19 10.36
CA GLU A 270 -19.13 -20.91 9.42
C GLU A 270 -20.55 -20.31 9.40
N LYS A 271 -20.99 -19.75 10.54
CA LYS A 271 -22.28 -19.07 10.63
C LYS A 271 -22.27 -17.67 10.04
N SER A 272 -21.12 -16.99 10.07
CA SER A 272 -21.04 -15.55 9.78
C SER A 272 -20.51 -15.24 8.40
N VAL A 273 -19.74 -16.14 7.77
CA VAL A 273 -19.10 -15.90 6.47
C VAL A 273 -19.87 -16.60 5.34
N VAL A 274 -20.17 -15.86 4.29
CA VAL A 274 -20.87 -16.34 3.09
C VAL A 274 -19.98 -16.12 1.87
N ILE A 275 -19.82 -17.16 1.03
CA ILE A 275 -19.13 -17.03 -0.25
C ILE A 275 -20.11 -16.42 -1.26
N ASP A 276 -19.68 -15.32 -1.89
CA ASP A 276 -20.47 -14.63 -2.91
C ASP A 276 -19.69 -14.58 -4.23
N PRO A 277 -20.21 -15.18 -5.32
CA PRO A 277 -19.55 -15.19 -6.62
C PRO A 277 -19.20 -13.80 -7.20
N ARG A 278 -19.93 -12.77 -6.81
CA ARG A 278 -19.68 -11.37 -7.25
C ARG A 278 -18.32 -10.83 -6.84
N TYR A 279 -17.70 -11.40 -5.80
CA TYR A 279 -16.39 -11.01 -5.30
C TYR A 279 -15.22 -11.78 -5.92
N PHE A 280 -15.48 -12.74 -6.80
CA PHE A 280 -14.41 -13.42 -7.54
C PHE A 280 -13.81 -12.48 -8.57
N ARG A 281 -12.51 -12.60 -8.79
CA ARG A 281 -11.81 -11.85 -9.84
C ARG A 281 -11.98 -12.58 -11.19
N PRO A 282 -11.97 -11.85 -12.31
CA PRO A 282 -11.98 -12.48 -13.66
C PRO A 282 -10.80 -13.43 -13.89
N THR A 283 -9.63 -13.11 -13.34
CA THR A 283 -8.46 -14.00 -13.24
C THR A 283 -7.88 -13.91 -11.85
N GLU A 284 -7.52 -15.06 -11.28
CA GLU A 284 -6.99 -15.13 -9.91
C GLU A 284 -5.50 -15.50 -9.92
N VAL A 285 -4.85 -15.13 -8.85
CA VAL A 285 -3.51 -15.57 -8.48
C VAL A 285 -3.65 -16.47 -7.27
N ASP A 286 -3.34 -17.76 -7.44
CA ASP A 286 -3.61 -18.75 -6.40
C ASP A 286 -2.67 -18.59 -5.19
N ILE A 287 -1.36 -18.43 -5.45
CA ILE A 287 -0.35 -18.40 -4.39
C ILE A 287 0.69 -17.30 -4.69
N LEU A 288 0.92 -16.43 -3.71
CA LEU A 288 2.09 -15.56 -3.63
C LEU A 288 2.87 -15.90 -2.35
N LEU A 289 4.15 -16.22 -2.53
CA LEU A 289 5.10 -16.53 -1.44
C LEU A 289 6.47 -15.96 -1.83
N GLY A 290 6.94 -14.95 -1.09
CA GLY A 290 8.19 -14.26 -1.42
C GLY A 290 9.42 -14.89 -0.77
N ASP A 291 10.54 -14.83 -1.50
CA ASP A 291 11.86 -15.06 -0.93
C ASP A 291 12.62 -13.73 -0.82
N ALA A 292 12.64 -13.16 0.39
CA ALA A 292 13.35 -11.92 0.72
C ALA A 292 14.82 -12.15 1.09
N GLY A 293 15.43 -13.22 0.62
CA GLY A 293 16.83 -13.58 0.95
C GLY A 293 17.83 -12.48 0.56
N LYS A 294 17.61 -11.76 -0.54
CA LYS A 294 18.45 -10.63 -0.96
C LYS A 294 18.31 -9.46 0.03
N ALA A 295 17.10 -9.07 0.37
CA ALA A 295 16.84 -7.98 1.32
C ALA A 295 17.47 -8.26 2.69
N ARG A 296 17.42 -9.50 3.17
CA ARG A 296 18.08 -9.90 4.43
C ARG A 296 19.59 -9.74 4.36
N ARG A 297 20.22 -10.18 3.27
CA ARG A 297 21.69 -10.15 3.13
C ARG A 297 22.23 -8.75 2.88
N VAL A 298 21.56 -7.96 2.05
CA VAL A 298 22.07 -6.66 1.57
C VAL A 298 21.58 -5.52 2.45
N LEU A 299 20.28 -5.49 2.77
CA LEU A 299 19.68 -4.42 3.55
C LEU A 299 19.71 -4.69 5.06
N GLY A 300 20.01 -5.92 5.50
CA GLY A 300 19.84 -6.34 6.89
C GLY A 300 18.37 -6.36 7.33
N TRP A 301 17.43 -6.29 6.39
CA TRP A 301 16.00 -6.19 6.69
C TRP A 301 15.38 -7.57 6.97
N GLN A 302 14.51 -7.61 7.97
CA GLN A 302 13.63 -8.74 8.26
C GLN A 302 12.31 -8.25 8.86
N PRO A 303 11.18 -8.96 8.65
CA PRO A 303 9.92 -8.61 9.28
C PRO A 303 10.03 -8.74 10.80
N LYS A 304 9.42 -7.81 11.54
CA LYS A 304 9.41 -7.75 13.02
C LYS A 304 8.07 -8.22 13.58
N VAL A 305 6.99 -8.04 12.81
CA VAL A 305 5.63 -8.40 13.19
C VAL A 305 5.25 -9.69 12.45
N ASP A 306 4.90 -10.73 13.20
CA ASP A 306 4.41 -11.99 12.65
C ASP A 306 2.91 -11.94 12.31
N PHE A 307 2.41 -13.02 11.74
CA PHE A 307 1.02 -13.10 11.26
C PHE A 307 -0.01 -12.96 12.39
N ASP A 308 0.25 -13.56 13.55
CA ASP A 308 -0.66 -13.53 14.69
C ASP A 308 -0.73 -12.12 15.31
N ALA A 309 0.43 -11.48 15.49
CA ALA A 309 0.52 -10.12 15.97
C ALA A 309 -0.12 -9.11 15.00
N LEU A 310 0.03 -9.32 13.68
CA LEU A 310 -0.63 -8.51 12.67
C LEU A 310 -2.16 -8.58 12.79
N ILE A 311 -2.71 -9.79 12.92
CA ILE A 311 -4.16 -9.98 13.11
C ILE A 311 -4.62 -9.31 14.39
N ALA A 312 -3.92 -9.53 15.51
CA ALA A 312 -4.28 -8.94 16.79
C ALA A 312 -4.34 -7.42 16.73
N MET A 313 -3.31 -6.79 16.15
CA MET A 313 -3.23 -5.33 15.95
C MET A 313 -4.40 -4.79 15.12
N MET A 314 -4.74 -5.47 14.02
CA MET A 314 -5.84 -5.04 13.14
C MET A 314 -7.21 -5.23 13.81
N VAL A 315 -7.41 -6.33 14.53
CA VAL A 315 -8.65 -6.62 15.25
C VAL A 315 -8.87 -5.61 16.38
N GLU A 316 -7.83 -5.31 17.17
CA GLU A 316 -7.90 -4.33 18.27
C GLU A 316 -8.32 -2.94 17.75
N ALA A 317 -7.66 -2.45 16.72
CA ALA A 317 -7.97 -1.15 16.13
C ALA A 317 -9.38 -1.09 15.53
N ASP A 318 -9.81 -2.16 14.85
CA ASP A 318 -11.15 -2.20 14.26
C ASP A 318 -12.26 -2.43 15.31
N LEU A 319 -11.95 -3.07 16.42
CA LEU A 319 -12.90 -3.22 17.54
C LEU A 319 -13.15 -1.87 18.23
N ASP A 320 -12.09 -1.08 18.46
CA ASP A 320 -12.22 0.29 18.97
C ASP A 320 -13.04 1.17 18.02
N LEU A 321 -12.76 1.10 16.71
CA LEU A 321 -13.50 1.84 15.69
C LEU A 321 -14.98 1.44 15.67
N ALA A 322 -15.29 0.13 15.69
CA ALA A 322 -16.66 -0.36 15.71
C ALA A 322 -17.38 0.02 17.03
N GLY A 323 -16.67 0.09 18.16
CA GLY A 323 -17.19 0.58 19.43
C GLY A 323 -17.62 2.05 19.37
N ARG A 324 -16.81 2.90 18.76
CA ARG A 324 -17.16 4.32 18.50
C ARG A 324 -18.38 4.45 17.58
N GLU A 325 -18.43 3.67 16.51
CA GLU A 325 -19.59 3.62 15.60
C GLU A 325 -20.87 3.26 16.34
N LYS A 326 -20.82 2.22 17.18
CA LYS A 326 -21.95 1.79 18.01
C LYS A 326 -22.43 2.91 18.94
N THR A 327 -21.52 3.57 19.65
CA THR A 327 -21.83 4.69 20.53
C THR A 327 -22.53 5.84 19.80
N LEU A 328 -22.06 6.18 18.61
CA LEU A 328 -22.69 7.23 17.79
C LEU A 328 -24.10 6.82 17.32
N MET A 329 -24.27 5.56 16.89
CA MET A 329 -25.59 5.04 16.50
C MET A 329 -26.58 5.02 17.67
N GLU A 330 -26.16 4.58 18.85
CA GLU A 330 -26.98 4.59 20.08
C GLU A 330 -27.35 6.01 20.52
N ALA A 331 -26.51 6.99 20.24
CA ALA A 331 -26.78 8.41 20.46
C ALA A 331 -27.67 9.07 19.36
N GLY A 332 -28.13 8.28 18.36
CA GLY A 332 -29.03 8.76 17.30
C GLY A 332 -28.32 9.43 16.11
N TYR A 333 -26.98 9.34 16.02
CA TYR A 333 -26.24 9.84 14.85
C TYR A 333 -26.24 8.80 13.74
N VAL A 334 -26.55 9.21 12.51
CA VAL A 334 -26.44 8.40 11.31
C VAL A 334 -25.01 8.50 10.77
N MET A 335 -24.29 7.37 10.68
CA MET A 335 -22.96 7.35 10.12
C MET A 335 -23.01 7.55 8.59
N ALA A 336 -22.17 8.43 8.08
CA ALA A 336 -22.01 8.61 6.64
C ALA A 336 -21.58 7.29 5.99
N GLY A 337 -22.42 6.69 5.17
CA GLY A 337 -22.17 5.42 4.45
C GLY A 337 -23.07 4.25 4.84
N ASP A 338 -23.86 4.32 5.90
CA ASP A 338 -24.78 3.23 6.26
C ASP A 338 -25.99 3.13 5.27
N SER A 339 -26.34 4.21 4.58
CA SER A 339 -27.41 4.21 3.57
C SER A 339 -27.03 3.58 2.21
N GLN A 340 -25.78 3.20 2.00
CA GLN A 340 -25.30 2.62 0.72
C GLN A 340 -24.76 1.20 0.84
N ARG A 341 -24.83 0.55 2.01
CA ARG A 341 -24.24 -0.77 2.28
C ARG A 341 -25.28 -1.89 2.36
N ASN A 342 -26.50 -1.68 1.86
CA ASN A 342 -27.51 -2.74 1.65
C ASN A 342 -27.45 -3.31 0.24
#